data_ad775e1c692125f3c0fc73de353ffb73
#
_entry.id   ad775e1c692125f3c0fc73de353ffb73
#
_cell.length_a   1.000
_cell.length_b   1.000
_cell.length_c   1.000
_cell.angle_alpha   90.00
_cell.angle_beta   90.00
_cell.angle_gamma   90.00
#
_symmetry.space_group_name_H-M   'P 1'
#
loop_
_entity.id
_entity.type
_entity.pdbx_description
1 polymer ?
#
loop_
_entity_poly.entity_id
_entity_poly.type
_entity_poly.pdbx_seq_one_letter_code
_entity_poly.pdbx_strand_id
1 'polypeptide(L)'
;MKTFYFILILIFIRSFGFSQTNHPPVNFQNNKAFLENKGQWPEDVLFKTKMNGGNLWIQKNKLLYHLQDFSSLKENHYFKSDQKLSTIKEEVVHLNFVGNNTEYEVEKLEKSKAYYNYFIGNDKSKWAKGVYGYSNITLKNFYDGIDLVFKTKDEEVKYEFVVEEKKDPSIISFNYSGQQNIKVDKSGNLIIKTTIGEIIEEKPYAYQVVNGEQKEIRCDFKLKKNQVTFKIGSYNKNIPLIIDPSLIFATYCGALSDNFGMTATYGHDGSAYSAGTIYGNNYPTPDPNAYDVNSNFTALSGNYGITDVFVSKYSADGANMLWGTFLGGGDNFQGTETAHSLICDTSDNIYVFGATSSIDFPTTTGAFQTSHAGGVGGMDFLFNGVYFSNQGTDIFLSKISSNGQNLIGSTYVGGSDNDGINTRYGVLFNAVTAYDSLVTNYGDQFRGEIMLDSANNILVASCSRSTNFPVQNAFQAVKDHGQDGVVFKLKNDFTSMIFSSFYGGNNEDACYSVKIDSSDNIVFA
;
A
#
# COMPACT_ATOMS: atom_id res chain seq x y z
N MET A 1 -16.19 77.17 33.22
CA MET A 1 -17.12 76.08 32.91
C MET A 1 -16.91 75.65 31.42
N LYS A 2 -16.21 74.58 31.18
CA LYS A 2 -16.06 74.03 29.81
C LYS A 2 -16.73 72.65 29.81
N THR A 3 -17.81 72.53 29.05
CA THR A 3 -18.64 71.37 28.92
C THR A 3 -17.98 70.45 27.90
N PHE A 4 -17.61 69.20 28.30
CA PHE A 4 -17.11 68.13 27.42
C PHE A 4 -18.31 67.34 26.94
N TYR A 5 -18.50 67.28 25.64
CA TYR A 5 -19.43 66.35 24.99
C TYR A 5 -18.72 65.02 24.74
N PHE A 6 -19.22 63.91 25.32
CA PHE A 6 -18.82 62.54 24.97
C PHE A 6 -19.69 62.08 23.79
N ILE A 7 -19.06 61.83 22.68
CA ILE A 7 -19.69 61.17 21.54
C ILE A 7 -19.53 59.67 21.72
N LEU A 8 -20.64 58.98 21.95
CA LEU A 8 -20.71 57.54 22.05
C LEU A 8 -20.83 56.96 20.61
N ILE A 9 -19.76 56.38 20.06
CA ILE A 9 -19.80 55.67 18.78
C ILE A 9 -20.25 54.24 19.07
N LEU A 10 -21.48 53.92 18.72
CA LEU A 10 -22.03 52.56 18.71
C LEU A 10 -21.48 51.83 17.44
N ILE A 11 -20.52 50.96 17.62
CA ILE A 11 -20.07 50.05 16.60
C ILE A 11 -21.05 48.87 16.54
N PHE A 12 -21.88 48.83 15.51
CA PHE A 12 -22.67 47.67 15.18
C PHE A 12 -21.75 46.56 14.59
N ILE A 13 -21.32 45.62 15.43
CA ILE A 13 -20.72 44.36 14.95
C ILE A 13 -21.85 43.49 14.39
N ARG A 14 -22.00 43.45 13.09
CA ARG A 14 -22.78 42.41 12.43
C ARG A 14 -22.02 41.10 12.58
N SER A 15 -22.43 40.26 13.52
CA SER A 15 -22.05 38.85 13.56
C SER A 15 -22.66 38.14 12.34
N PHE A 16 -21.84 37.91 11.33
CA PHE A 16 -22.16 36.90 10.34
C PHE A 16 -22.08 35.55 11.02
N GLY A 17 -23.22 35.01 11.38
CA GLY A 17 -23.34 33.61 11.76
C GLY A 17 -23.01 32.75 10.55
N PHE A 18 -21.79 32.19 10.50
CA PHE A 18 -21.52 31.03 9.66
C PHE A 18 -22.31 29.86 10.24
N SER A 19 -23.38 29.49 9.57
CA SER A 19 -24.02 28.20 9.77
C SER A 19 -22.98 27.13 9.38
N GLN A 20 -22.29 26.56 10.37
CA GLN A 20 -21.61 25.29 10.17
C GLN A 20 -22.67 24.22 9.92
N THR A 21 -22.94 23.95 8.66
CA THR A 21 -23.56 22.69 8.31
C THR A 21 -22.48 21.63 8.62
N ASN A 22 -22.65 20.92 9.73
CA ASN A 22 -21.94 19.69 10.03
C ASN A 22 -22.36 18.66 8.98
N HIS A 23 -21.77 18.73 7.80
CA HIS A 23 -21.71 17.57 6.93
C HIS A 23 -20.64 16.65 7.56
N PRO A 24 -21.01 15.42 7.93
CA PRO A 24 -19.99 14.44 8.30
C PRO A 24 -19.00 14.39 7.15
N PRO A 25 -17.69 14.24 7.43
CA PRO A 25 -16.71 14.11 6.38
C PRO A 25 -17.18 12.99 5.46
N VAL A 26 -17.34 13.30 4.17
CA VAL A 26 -17.64 12.28 3.17
C VAL A 26 -16.38 11.44 3.09
N ASN A 27 -16.39 10.34 3.81
CA ASN A 27 -15.34 9.35 3.75
C ASN A 27 -15.44 8.75 2.34
N PHE A 28 -14.64 9.27 1.41
CA PHE A 28 -14.41 8.65 0.12
C PHE A 28 -13.56 7.40 0.36
N GLN A 29 -14.16 6.39 1.00
CA GLN A 29 -13.65 5.05 0.83
C GLN A 29 -13.80 4.77 -0.67
N ASN A 30 -12.68 4.75 -1.37
CA ASN A 30 -12.56 4.30 -2.76
C ASN A 30 -12.77 2.78 -2.83
N ASN A 31 -13.80 2.27 -2.18
CA ASN A 31 -14.15 0.87 -2.30
C ASN A 31 -14.60 0.66 -3.75
N LYS A 32 -13.80 -0.07 -4.52
CA LYS A 32 -14.22 -0.54 -5.83
C LYS A 32 -15.56 -1.23 -5.66
N ALA A 33 -16.53 -0.91 -6.49
CA ALA A 33 -17.86 -1.47 -6.43
C ALA A 33 -18.32 -1.82 -7.85
N PHE A 34 -19.15 -2.84 -7.97
CA PHE A 34 -19.80 -3.21 -9.21
C PHE A 34 -21.01 -2.30 -9.41
N LEU A 35 -20.87 -1.30 -10.27
CA LEU A 35 -21.96 -0.37 -10.61
C LEU A 35 -22.96 -1.06 -11.51
N GLU A 36 -24.24 -1.05 -11.12
CA GLU A 36 -25.31 -1.68 -11.89
C GLU A 36 -25.63 -0.90 -13.17
N ASN A 37 -26.08 -1.60 -14.22
CA ASN A 37 -26.66 -0.97 -15.40
C ASN A 37 -28.15 -0.71 -15.18
N LYS A 38 -28.57 0.54 -15.31
CA LYS A 38 -29.96 1.00 -15.29
C LYS A 38 -30.37 1.69 -16.61
N GLY A 39 -29.70 1.31 -17.73
CA GLY A 39 -29.94 1.86 -19.05
C GLY A 39 -28.90 2.88 -19.51
N GLN A 40 -27.92 3.22 -18.67
CA GLN A 40 -26.83 4.13 -19.03
C GLN A 40 -25.78 3.48 -19.95
N TRP A 41 -25.76 2.16 -20.07
CA TRP A 41 -24.88 1.36 -20.92
C TRP A 41 -25.68 0.39 -21.79
N PRO A 42 -25.06 -0.25 -22.80
CA PRO A 42 -25.73 -1.28 -23.60
C PRO A 42 -26.41 -2.36 -22.77
N GLU A 43 -27.48 -2.94 -23.27
CA GLU A 43 -28.36 -3.87 -22.54
C GLU A 43 -27.65 -5.19 -22.14
N ASP A 44 -26.60 -5.58 -22.86
CA ASP A 44 -25.81 -6.76 -22.53
C ASP A 44 -24.85 -6.55 -21.34
N VAL A 45 -24.60 -5.31 -20.95
CA VAL A 45 -23.81 -4.96 -19.76
C VAL A 45 -24.68 -5.11 -18.52
N LEU A 46 -24.22 -5.90 -17.55
CA LEU A 46 -24.85 -6.06 -16.24
C LEU A 46 -24.24 -5.08 -15.22
N PHE A 47 -22.90 -5.07 -15.14
CA PHE A 47 -22.14 -4.24 -14.20
C PHE A 47 -20.86 -3.73 -14.83
N LYS A 48 -20.35 -2.64 -14.23
CA LYS A 48 -19.02 -2.09 -14.50
C LYS A 48 -18.29 -1.85 -13.20
N THR A 49 -16.98 -2.13 -13.16
CA THR A 49 -16.10 -1.75 -12.05
C THR A 49 -14.77 -1.23 -12.57
N LYS A 50 -14.06 -0.46 -11.75
CA LYS A 50 -12.68 -0.06 -12.02
C LYS A 50 -11.73 -1.22 -11.70
N MET A 51 -10.65 -1.33 -12.46
CA MET A 51 -9.53 -2.21 -12.19
C MET A 51 -8.21 -1.44 -12.39
N ASN A 52 -7.10 -1.98 -11.92
CA ASN A 52 -5.80 -1.38 -12.17
C ASN A 52 -5.53 -1.37 -13.68
N GLY A 53 -5.22 -0.18 -14.22
CA GLY A 53 -4.99 0.02 -15.65
C GLY A 53 -6.24 0.05 -16.54
N GLY A 54 -7.46 0.21 -15.97
CA GLY A 54 -8.65 0.32 -16.81
C GLY A 54 -9.98 0.04 -16.12
N ASN A 55 -10.87 -0.64 -16.84
CA ASN A 55 -12.20 -1.01 -16.36
C ASN A 55 -12.55 -2.45 -16.72
N LEU A 56 -13.27 -3.12 -15.84
CA LEU A 56 -13.91 -4.41 -16.10
C LEU A 56 -15.41 -4.21 -16.30
N TRP A 57 -15.91 -4.76 -17.39
CA TRP A 57 -17.34 -4.79 -17.71
C TRP A 57 -17.82 -6.23 -17.64
N ILE A 58 -18.80 -6.48 -16.82
CA ILE A 58 -19.46 -7.78 -16.69
C ILE A 58 -20.67 -7.77 -17.59
N GLN A 59 -20.66 -8.61 -18.60
CA GLN A 59 -21.74 -8.76 -19.57
C GLN A 59 -22.42 -10.12 -19.40
N LYS A 60 -23.55 -10.34 -20.06
CA LYS A 60 -24.39 -11.54 -19.87
C LYS A 60 -23.63 -12.87 -20.02
N ASN A 61 -22.64 -12.95 -20.91
CA ASN A 61 -21.89 -14.18 -21.19
C ASN A 61 -20.38 -13.97 -21.38
N LYS A 62 -19.87 -12.79 -20.99
CA LYS A 62 -18.45 -12.47 -21.14
C LYS A 62 -18.00 -11.38 -20.17
N LEU A 63 -16.72 -11.32 -19.93
CA LEU A 63 -16.05 -10.18 -19.28
C LEU A 63 -15.32 -9.38 -20.35
N LEU A 64 -15.34 -8.06 -20.23
CA LEU A 64 -14.62 -7.16 -21.11
C LEU A 64 -13.61 -6.39 -20.27
N TYR A 65 -12.33 -6.62 -20.51
CA TYR A 65 -11.21 -5.88 -19.95
C TYR A 65 -10.92 -4.70 -20.88
N HIS A 66 -11.23 -3.50 -20.45
CA HIS A 66 -10.90 -2.26 -21.15
C HIS A 66 -9.63 -1.68 -20.51
N LEU A 67 -8.51 -1.93 -21.15
CA LEU A 67 -7.19 -1.51 -20.70
C LEU A 67 -6.84 -0.13 -21.26
N GLN A 68 -6.14 0.68 -20.47
CA GLN A 68 -5.75 2.06 -20.81
C GLN A 68 -4.30 2.30 -20.41
N ASP A 69 -3.49 2.74 -21.35
CA ASP A 69 -2.10 3.13 -21.13
C ASP A 69 -1.99 4.65 -21.02
N PHE A 70 -1.77 5.14 -19.81
CA PHE A 70 -1.59 6.55 -19.48
C PHE A 70 -0.13 7.01 -19.51
N SER A 71 0.81 6.17 -19.91
CA SER A 71 2.25 6.48 -19.91
C SER A 71 2.58 7.76 -20.71
N SER A 72 1.88 7.98 -21.82
CA SER A 72 2.04 9.17 -22.64
C SER A 72 1.61 10.48 -21.97
N LEU A 73 0.82 10.42 -20.90
CA LEU A 73 0.41 11.61 -20.14
C LEU A 73 1.48 12.07 -19.14
N LYS A 74 2.35 11.15 -18.69
CA LYS A 74 3.43 11.47 -17.73
C LYS A 74 4.50 12.40 -18.33
N GLU A 75 4.68 12.40 -19.65
CA GLU A 75 5.66 13.24 -20.33
C GLU A 75 5.24 14.72 -20.47
N ASN A 76 3.97 15.05 -20.19
CA ASN A 76 3.38 16.36 -20.50
C ASN A 76 3.13 17.26 -19.28
N HIS A 77 3.71 16.99 -18.12
CA HIS A 77 3.53 17.83 -16.92
C HIS A 77 4.30 19.16 -16.93
N TYR A 78 5.08 19.46 -17.96
CA TYR A 78 5.69 20.78 -18.15
C TYR A 78 4.92 21.57 -19.20
N PHE A 79 4.22 22.60 -18.76
CA PHE A 79 3.50 23.56 -19.63
C PHE A 79 4.43 24.21 -20.65
N LYS A 80 4.42 23.72 -21.87
CA LYS A 80 4.88 24.47 -23.07
C LYS A 80 3.72 24.60 -24.03
N SER A 81 3.51 25.81 -24.52
CA SER A 81 2.33 26.26 -25.28
C SER A 81 2.13 25.63 -26.67
N ASP A 82 2.98 24.68 -27.10
CA ASP A 82 2.93 24.09 -28.45
C ASP A 82 2.84 22.55 -28.41
N GLN A 83 2.14 21.95 -27.41
CA GLN A 83 2.15 20.51 -27.24
C GLN A 83 1.08 19.83 -28.10
N LYS A 84 1.55 18.83 -28.86
CA LYS A 84 0.76 17.80 -29.53
C LYS A 84 -0.10 17.09 -28.50
N LEU A 85 -1.40 16.98 -28.74
CA LEU A 85 -2.33 16.23 -27.89
C LEU A 85 -1.78 14.81 -27.67
N SER A 86 -1.55 14.41 -26.40
CA SER A 86 -1.18 13.05 -26.06
C SER A 86 -2.35 12.13 -26.28
N THR A 87 -2.14 11.02 -26.98
CA THR A 87 -3.16 10.00 -27.21
C THR A 87 -3.00 8.90 -26.18
N ILE A 88 -4.07 8.59 -25.44
CA ILE A 88 -4.15 7.41 -24.59
C ILE A 88 -4.32 6.19 -25.49
N LYS A 89 -3.46 5.18 -25.34
CA LYS A 89 -3.65 3.90 -26.01
C LYS A 89 -4.63 3.07 -25.23
N GLU A 90 -5.58 2.48 -25.93
CA GLU A 90 -6.61 1.63 -25.33
C GLU A 90 -6.66 0.30 -26.04
N GLU A 91 -6.92 -0.76 -25.29
CA GLU A 91 -7.14 -2.11 -25.84
C GLU A 91 -8.28 -2.80 -25.10
N VAL A 92 -9.04 -3.59 -25.83
CA VAL A 92 -10.16 -4.35 -25.29
C VAL A 92 -9.90 -5.84 -25.47
N VAL A 93 -9.90 -6.58 -24.37
CA VAL A 93 -9.81 -8.03 -24.33
C VAL A 93 -11.09 -8.60 -23.77
N HIS A 94 -11.65 -9.60 -24.45
CA HIS A 94 -12.85 -10.32 -23.98
C HIS A 94 -12.45 -11.69 -23.43
N LEU A 95 -12.95 -12.04 -22.25
CA LEU A 95 -13.08 -13.39 -21.76
C LEU A 95 -14.51 -13.85 -22.06
N ASN A 96 -14.67 -14.78 -22.98
CA ASN A 96 -15.98 -15.28 -23.41
C ASN A 96 -16.24 -16.63 -22.74
N PHE A 97 -17.29 -16.73 -21.94
CA PHE A 97 -17.74 -18.00 -21.38
C PHE A 97 -18.38 -18.88 -22.46
N VAL A 98 -18.16 -20.19 -22.39
CA VAL A 98 -18.62 -21.15 -23.39
C VAL A 98 -19.53 -22.19 -22.72
N GLY A 99 -20.74 -22.32 -23.24
CA GLY A 99 -21.71 -23.31 -22.75
C GLY A 99 -22.41 -22.92 -21.43
N ASN A 100 -22.28 -21.67 -21.00
CA ASN A 100 -23.04 -21.14 -19.88
C ASN A 100 -24.52 -20.99 -20.21
N ASN A 101 -25.37 -20.97 -19.16
CA ASN A 101 -26.79 -20.70 -19.31
C ASN A 101 -27.01 -19.27 -19.82
N THR A 102 -28.03 -19.08 -20.65
CA THR A 102 -28.44 -17.76 -21.15
C THR A 102 -29.36 -17.02 -20.20
N GLU A 103 -30.05 -17.77 -19.34
CA GLU A 103 -30.96 -17.25 -18.32
C GLU A 103 -30.45 -17.70 -16.94
N TYR A 104 -30.24 -16.73 -16.04
CA TYR A 104 -29.79 -16.93 -14.67
C TYR A 104 -30.25 -15.76 -13.80
N GLU A 105 -30.38 -16.00 -12.50
CA GLU A 105 -30.69 -14.97 -11.53
C GLU A 105 -29.43 -14.17 -11.15
N VAL A 106 -29.61 -12.86 -10.97
CA VAL A 106 -28.53 -11.96 -10.51
C VAL A 106 -28.81 -11.51 -9.08
N GLU A 107 -28.05 -12.06 -8.15
CA GLU A 107 -28.06 -11.65 -6.74
C GLU A 107 -27.04 -10.53 -6.51
N LYS A 108 -27.43 -9.50 -5.74
CA LYS A 108 -26.62 -8.32 -5.43
C LYS A 108 -26.56 -8.13 -3.92
N LEU A 109 -25.34 -8.13 -3.34
CA LEU A 109 -25.14 -8.00 -1.91
C LEU A 109 -24.26 -6.79 -1.59
N GLU A 110 -24.34 -6.33 -0.36
CA GLU A 110 -23.52 -5.23 0.17
C GLU A 110 -23.63 -3.96 -0.68
N LYS A 111 -24.87 -3.46 -0.79
CA LYS A 111 -25.19 -2.24 -1.52
C LYS A 111 -24.48 -1.02 -0.93
N SER A 112 -23.82 -0.22 -1.77
CA SER A 112 -23.18 1.03 -1.35
C SER A 112 -24.19 2.06 -0.84
N LYS A 113 -23.76 2.88 0.13
CA LYS A 113 -24.56 4.05 0.58
C LYS A 113 -24.60 5.15 -0.48
N ALA A 114 -23.52 5.32 -1.23
CA ALA A 114 -23.40 6.28 -2.32
C ALA A 114 -24.05 5.74 -3.62
N TYR A 115 -24.55 6.64 -4.44
CA TYR A 115 -25.07 6.31 -5.76
C TYR A 115 -24.62 7.35 -6.79
N TYR A 116 -24.68 6.97 -8.05
CA TYR A 116 -24.33 7.82 -9.18
C TYR A 116 -25.57 8.16 -10.01
N ASN A 117 -25.55 9.32 -10.64
CA ASN A 117 -26.52 9.72 -11.64
C ASN A 117 -25.79 9.96 -12.97
N TYR A 118 -26.27 9.35 -14.03
CA TYR A 118 -25.70 9.47 -15.36
C TYR A 118 -26.64 10.31 -16.23
N PHE A 119 -26.20 11.51 -16.61
CA PHE A 119 -26.91 12.43 -17.50
C PHE A 119 -26.04 12.65 -18.73
N ILE A 120 -25.83 11.59 -19.53
CA ILE A 120 -24.89 11.58 -20.65
C ILE A 120 -25.62 11.89 -21.94
N GLY A 121 -25.17 12.92 -22.65
CA GLY A 121 -25.74 13.35 -23.92
C GLY A 121 -27.15 13.93 -23.79
N ASN A 122 -27.79 14.18 -24.94
CA ASN A 122 -29.08 14.83 -25.02
C ASN A 122 -30.28 13.86 -25.01
N ASP A 123 -30.03 12.56 -25.14
CA ASP A 123 -31.04 11.52 -25.12
C ASP A 123 -31.38 11.16 -23.67
N LYS A 124 -32.53 11.68 -23.20
CA LYS A 124 -33.00 11.45 -21.82
C LYS A 124 -33.38 10.00 -21.54
N SER A 125 -33.62 9.16 -22.55
CA SER A 125 -33.89 7.73 -22.37
C SER A 125 -32.67 6.95 -21.86
N LYS A 126 -31.47 7.49 -22.08
CA LYS A 126 -30.17 6.95 -21.59
C LYS A 126 -29.73 7.53 -20.24
N TRP A 127 -30.55 8.39 -19.64
CA TRP A 127 -30.24 8.94 -18.31
C TRP A 127 -30.65 7.95 -17.23
N ALA A 128 -29.71 7.64 -16.36
CA ALA A 128 -29.95 6.75 -15.23
C ALA A 128 -29.71 7.47 -13.90
N LYS A 129 -30.69 7.32 -12.99
CA LYS A 129 -30.63 7.89 -11.63
C LYS A 129 -30.54 6.80 -10.59
N GLY A 130 -29.86 7.09 -9.48
CA GLY A 130 -29.73 6.15 -8.36
C GLY A 130 -29.07 4.85 -8.76
N VAL A 131 -27.97 4.91 -9.53
CA VAL A 131 -27.12 3.77 -9.89
C VAL A 131 -26.26 3.45 -8.69
N TYR A 132 -26.50 2.31 -8.07
CA TYR A 132 -25.77 1.87 -6.90
C TYR A 132 -24.59 0.95 -7.27
N GLY A 133 -23.61 0.91 -6.40
CA GLY A 133 -22.55 -0.08 -6.41
C GLY A 133 -22.84 -1.22 -5.42
N TYR A 134 -22.26 -2.38 -5.69
CA TYR A 134 -22.34 -3.57 -4.85
C TYR A 134 -20.95 -4.16 -4.69
N SER A 135 -20.59 -4.66 -3.51
CA SER A 135 -19.30 -5.32 -3.30
C SER A 135 -19.31 -6.77 -3.74
N ASN A 136 -20.49 -7.40 -3.72
CA ASN A 136 -20.68 -8.78 -4.16
C ASN A 136 -21.84 -8.89 -5.13
N ILE A 137 -21.63 -9.61 -6.23
CA ILE A 137 -22.68 -10.00 -7.18
C ILE A 137 -22.50 -11.47 -7.52
N THR A 138 -23.62 -12.20 -7.62
CA THR A 138 -23.64 -13.62 -7.97
C THR A 138 -24.56 -13.83 -9.16
N LEU A 139 -24.04 -14.46 -10.21
CA LEU A 139 -24.83 -15.00 -11.32
C LEU A 139 -25.17 -16.44 -10.97
N LYS A 140 -26.38 -16.65 -10.44
CA LYS A 140 -26.84 -17.96 -9.95
C LYS A 140 -27.09 -18.93 -11.08
N ASN A 141 -26.61 -20.16 -10.92
CA ASN A 141 -26.74 -21.21 -11.93
C ASN A 141 -26.21 -20.77 -13.31
N PHE A 142 -25.08 -20.07 -13.30
CA PHE A 142 -24.42 -19.57 -14.51
C PHE A 142 -23.99 -20.72 -15.45
N TYR A 143 -23.53 -21.85 -14.89
CA TYR A 143 -23.54 -23.17 -15.55
C TYR A 143 -24.46 -24.09 -14.75
N ASP A 144 -24.82 -25.23 -15.25
CA ASP A 144 -25.69 -26.18 -14.55
C ASP A 144 -25.17 -26.55 -13.14
N GLY A 145 -25.78 -25.96 -12.10
CA GLY A 145 -25.40 -26.08 -10.70
C GLY A 145 -24.06 -25.43 -10.36
N ILE A 146 -23.66 -24.37 -11.10
CA ILE A 146 -22.46 -23.61 -10.81
C ILE A 146 -22.79 -22.13 -10.86
N ASP A 147 -22.54 -21.46 -9.76
CA ASP A 147 -22.64 -20.00 -9.64
C ASP A 147 -21.33 -19.33 -10.06
N LEU A 148 -21.43 -18.16 -10.71
CA LEU A 148 -20.29 -17.27 -10.95
C LEU A 148 -20.42 -16.05 -10.02
N VAL A 149 -19.50 -15.92 -9.09
CA VAL A 149 -19.50 -14.90 -8.03
C VAL A 149 -18.40 -13.90 -8.31
N PHE A 150 -18.73 -12.61 -8.22
CA PHE A 150 -17.76 -11.52 -8.28
C PHE A 150 -17.71 -10.80 -6.93
N LYS A 151 -16.52 -10.51 -6.46
CA LYS A 151 -16.27 -9.82 -5.19
C LYS A 151 -15.29 -8.68 -5.39
N THR A 152 -15.53 -7.57 -4.66
CA THR A 152 -14.51 -6.55 -4.46
C THR A 152 -14.03 -6.62 -3.03
N LYS A 153 -12.75 -6.87 -2.84
CA LYS A 153 -12.10 -6.86 -1.53
C LYS A 153 -10.75 -6.17 -1.67
N ASP A 154 -10.42 -5.28 -0.73
CA ASP A 154 -9.11 -4.64 -0.62
C ASP A 154 -8.60 -4.00 -1.93
N GLU A 155 -9.50 -3.33 -2.67
CA GLU A 155 -9.28 -2.73 -3.99
C GLU A 155 -9.03 -3.73 -5.15
N GLU A 156 -9.17 -5.02 -4.95
CA GLU A 156 -9.10 -6.02 -6.00
C GLU A 156 -10.48 -6.46 -6.46
N VAL A 157 -10.56 -6.82 -7.72
CA VAL A 157 -11.76 -7.41 -8.33
C VAL A 157 -11.47 -8.88 -8.60
N LYS A 158 -12.29 -9.75 -8.06
CA LYS A 158 -12.15 -11.21 -8.15
C LYS A 158 -13.40 -11.84 -8.68
N TYR A 159 -13.25 -13.00 -9.30
CA TYR A 159 -14.37 -13.88 -9.59
C TYR A 159 -14.06 -15.30 -9.16
N GLU A 160 -15.08 -16.04 -8.75
CA GLU A 160 -14.97 -17.44 -8.35
C GLU A 160 -16.15 -18.25 -8.89
N PHE A 161 -15.91 -19.53 -9.13
CA PHE A 161 -16.97 -20.48 -9.43
C PHE A 161 -17.31 -21.30 -8.20
N VAL A 162 -18.58 -21.29 -7.81
CA VAL A 162 -19.09 -22.11 -6.71
C VAL A 162 -19.85 -23.28 -7.31
N VAL A 163 -19.24 -24.45 -7.27
CA VAL A 163 -19.80 -25.70 -7.80
C VAL A 163 -20.61 -26.40 -6.72
N GLU A 164 -21.89 -26.60 -6.96
CA GLU A 164 -22.79 -27.31 -6.03
C GLU A 164 -22.41 -28.79 -5.88
N GLU A 165 -22.95 -29.42 -4.85
CA GLU A 165 -22.82 -30.86 -4.62
C GLU A 165 -23.23 -31.67 -5.86
N LYS A 166 -22.45 -32.71 -6.19
CA LYS A 166 -22.70 -33.65 -7.28
C LYS A 166 -22.70 -33.03 -8.70
N LYS A 167 -22.33 -31.75 -8.84
CA LYS A 167 -22.20 -31.10 -10.15
C LYS A 167 -20.78 -31.27 -10.70
N ASP A 168 -20.67 -31.11 -12.02
CA ASP A 168 -19.44 -31.36 -12.75
C ASP A 168 -18.73 -30.06 -13.13
N PRO A 169 -17.61 -29.68 -12.47
CA PRO A 169 -16.87 -28.48 -12.79
C PRO A 169 -16.15 -28.53 -14.16
N SER A 170 -16.09 -29.68 -14.82
CA SER A 170 -15.43 -29.81 -16.13
C SER A 170 -16.18 -29.08 -17.24
N ILE A 171 -17.43 -28.67 -17.01
CA ILE A 171 -18.23 -27.87 -17.95
C ILE A 171 -17.79 -26.39 -17.97
N ILE A 172 -17.04 -25.92 -16.96
CA ILE A 172 -16.52 -24.55 -16.93
C ILE A 172 -15.50 -24.40 -18.05
N SER A 173 -15.79 -23.52 -18.99
CA SER A 173 -14.94 -23.28 -20.14
C SER A 173 -15.07 -21.84 -20.62
N PHE A 174 -13.95 -21.23 -21.00
CA PHE A 174 -13.92 -19.89 -21.55
C PHE A 174 -12.77 -19.73 -22.56
N ASN A 175 -12.83 -18.68 -23.37
CA ASN A 175 -11.76 -18.32 -24.28
C ASN A 175 -11.55 -16.80 -24.29
N TYR A 176 -10.34 -16.38 -24.66
CA TYR A 176 -10.02 -14.97 -24.83
C TYR A 176 -10.10 -14.57 -26.31
N SER A 177 -10.44 -13.30 -26.55
CA SER A 177 -10.35 -12.66 -27.87
C SER A 177 -9.95 -11.18 -27.71
N GLY A 178 -9.19 -10.68 -28.69
CA GLY A 178 -8.60 -9.33 -28.64
C GLY A 178 -7.14 -9.33 -28.18
N GLN A 179 -6.63 -10.43 -27.62
CA GLN A 179 -5.24 -10.54 -27.18
C GLN A 179 -4.29 -10.90 -28.34
N GLN A 180 -2.98 -10.61 -28.15
CA GLN A 180 -1.93 -11.02 -29.07
C GLN A 180 -1.55 -12.51 -28.89
N ASN A 181 -1.45 -12.95 -27.64
CA ASN A 181 -1.06 -14.32 -27.28
C ASN A 181 -1.65 -14.73 -25.94
N ILE A 182 -1.75 -16.04 -25.73
CA ILE A 182 -2.16 -16.62 -24.44
C ILE A 182 -1.29 -17.85 -24.15
N LYS A 183 -0.80 -17.98 -22.94
CA LYS A 183 0.00 -19.13 -22.48
C LYS A 183 -0.17 -19.37 -21.00
N VAL A 184 0.09 -20.60 -20.56
CA VAL A 184 0.31 -20.90 -19.13
C VAL A 184 1.81 -20.84 -18.87
N ASP A 185 2.25 -20.09 -17.87
CA ASP A 185 3.65 -19.98 -17.49
C ASP A 185 4.12 -21.16 -16.61
N LYS A 186 5.39 -21.14 -16.18
CA LYS A 186 5.97 -22.20 -15.34
C LYS A 186 5.37 -22.25 -13.92
N SER A 187 4.86 -21.15 -13.43
CA SER A 187 4.20 -21.03 -12.12
C SER A 187 2.74 -21.49 -12.16
N GLY A 188 2.19 -21.69 -13.36
CA GLY A 188 0.80 -22.11 -13.57
C GLY A 188 -0.14 -20.93 -13.82
N ASN A 189 0.35 -19.71 -13.96
CA ASN A 189 -0.45 -18.52 -14.26
C ASN A 189 -0.82 -18.48 -15.74
N LEU A 190 -2.01 -17.99 -16.04
CA LEU A 190 -2.45 -17.74 -17.40
C LEU A 190 -2.09 -16.31 -17.80
N ILE A 191 -1.18 -16.16 -18.75
CA ILE A 191 -0.67 -14.89 -19.25
C ILE A 191 -1.36 -14.53 -20.55
N ILE A 192 -2.09 -13.44 -20.57
CA ILE A 192 -2.80 -12.90 -21.73
C ILE A 192 -2.07 -11.64 -22.19
N LYS A 193 -1.29 -11.75 -23.26
CA LYS A 193 -0.49 -10.67 -23.80
C LYS A 193 -1.33 -9.76 -24.68
N THR A 194 -1.20 -8.45 -24.47
CA THR A 194 -1.86 -7.39 -25.22
C THR A 194 -0.83 -6.46 -25.89
N THR A 195 -1.26 -5.45 -26.63
CA THR A 195 -0.36 -4.44 -27.22
C THR A 195 0.15 -3.43 -26.19
N ILE A 196 -0.53 -3.30 -25.04
CA ILE A 196 -0.24 -2.28 -24.03
C ILE A 196 0.10 -2.87 -22.65
N GLY A 197 0.31 -4.19 -22.57
CA GLY A 197 0.66 -4.88 -21.33
C GLY A 197 0.22 -6.33 -21.31
N GLU A 198 0.15 -6.91 -20.14
CA GLU A 198 -0.29 -8.29 -19.91
C GLU A 198 -1.41 -8.32 -18.88
N ILE A 199 -2.42 -9.16 -19.09
CA ILE A 199 -3.38 -9.58 -18.06
C ILE A 199 -2.85 -10.89 -17.51
N ILE A 200 -2.72 -11.00 -16.20
CA ILE A 200 -2.25 -12.20 -15.52
C ILE A 200 -3.39 -12.74 -14.66
N GLU A 201 -3.88 -13.91 -15.05
CA GLU A 201 -4.75 -14.72 -14.21
C GLU A 201 -3.87 -15.70 -13.45
N GLU A 202 -3.80 -15.57 -12.15
CA GLU A 202 -2.95 -16.42 -11.33
C GLU A 202 -3.41 -17.86 -11.34
N LYS A 203 -2.48 -18.77 -11.02
CA LYS A 203 -2.81 -20.19 -10.89
C LYS A 203 -4.05 -20.37 -10.01
N PRO A 204 -5.10 -21.07 -10.48
CA PRO A 204 -6.36 -21.15 -9.76
C PRO A 204 -6.20 -21.87 -8.43
N TYR A 205 -6.69 -21.26 -7.36
CA TYR A 205 -6.83 -21.87 -6.06
C TYR A 205 -8.21 -22.51 -5.94
N ALA A 206 -8.27 -23.79 -5.60
CA ALA A 206 -9.55 -24.45 -5.36
C ALA A 206 -9.59 -25.05 -3.96
N TYR A 207 -10.76 -25.03 -3.33
CA TYR A 207 -10.92 -25.55 -1.96
C TYR A 207 -12.33 -26.03 -1.67
N GLN A 208 -12.44 -26.81 -0.61
CA GLN A 208 -13.70 -27.23 0.01
C GLN A 208 -13.69 -26.87 1.48
N VAL A 209 -14.84 -26.47 2.04
CA VAL A 209 -14.97 -26.23 3.48
C VAL A 209 -15.43 -27.54 4.16
N VAL A 210 -14.56 -28.10 4.98
CA VAL A 210 -14.81 -29.35 5.75
C VAL A 210 -14.72 -29.03 7.24
N ASN A 211 -15.80 -29.20 7.97
CA ASN A 211 -15.88 -28.90 9.42
C ASN A 211 -15.48 -27.45 9.79
N GLY A 212 -15.73 -26.49 8.88
CA GLY A 212 -15.38 -25.07 9.08
C GLY A 212 -13.97 -24.70 8.64
N GLU A 213 -13.14 -25.65 8.22
CA GLU A 213 -11.78 -25.41 7.71
C GLU A 213 -11.72 -25.53 6.18
N GLN A 214 -10.92 -24.67 5.56
CA GLN A 214 -10.67 -24.74 4.12
C GLN A 214 -9.64 -25.84 3.84
N LYS A 215 -10.03 -26.81 3.00
CA LYS A 215 -9.14 -27.85 2.50
C LYS A 215 -8.83 -27.58 1.05
N GLU A 216 -7.58 -27.31 0.75
CA GLU A 216 -7.10 -27.06 -0.62
C GLU A 216 -7.30 -28.30 -1.51
N ILE A 217 -7.70 -28.03 -2.75
CA ILE A 217 -7.83 -29.01 -3.83
C ILE A 217 -6.95 -28.55 -4.98
N ARG A 218 -6.08 -29.42 -5.47
CA ARG A 218 -5.22 -29.11 -6.62
C ARG A 218 -6.07 -28.65 -7.80
N CYS A 219 -5.74 -27.49 -8.35
CA CYS A 219 -6.37 -26.93 -9.53
C CYS A 219 -5.30 -26.30 -10.43
N ASP A 220 -5.35 -26.60 -11.70
CA ASP A 220 -4.41 -26.05 -12.71
C ASP A 220 -5.22 -25.59 -13.93
N PHE A 221 -4.79 -24.52 -14.60
CA PHE A 221 -5.31 -24.17 -15.92
C PHE A 221 -4.93 -25.22 -16.96
N LYS A 222 -5.87 -25.56 -17.83
CA LYS A 222 -5.66 -26.37 -19.01
C LYS A 222 -6.00 -25.55 -20.24
N LEU A 223 -4.96 -25.17 -20.99
CA LEU A 223 -5.08 -24.41 -22.22
C LEU A 223 -4.98 -25.34 -23.43
N LYS A 224 -6.00 -25.32 -24.30
CA LYS A 224 -5.98 -26.02 -25.59
C LYS A 224 -6.35 -25.02 -26.68
N LYS A 225 -5.37 -24.68 -27.53
CA LYS A 225 -5.48 -23.54 -28.46
C LYS A 225 -5.79 -22.28 -27.68
N ASN A 226 -7.01 -21.74 -27.78
CA ASN A 226 -7.47 -20.55 -27.06
C ASN A 226 -8.56 -20.87 -26.02
N GLN A 227 -8.89 -22.14 -25.81
CA GLN A 227 -9.89 -22.57 -24.84
C GLN A 227 -9.20 -22.90 -23.52
N VAL A 228 -9.67 -22.28 -22.45
CA VAL A 228 -9.24 -22.47 -21.07
C VAL A 228 -10.28 -23.29 -20.32
N THR A 229 -9.83 -24.28 -19.59
CA THR A 229 -10.62 -25.12 -18.68
C THR A 229 -9.78 -25.38 -17.43
N PHE A 230 -10.36 -26.00 -16.40
CA PHE A 230 -9.65 -26.39 -15.19
C PHE A 230 -9.30 -27.88 -15.19
N LYS A 231 -8.13 -28.22 -14.65
CA LYS A 231 -7.75 -29.57 -14.26
C LYS A 231 -7.78 -29.66 -12.76
N ILE A 232 -8.81 -30.31 -12.23
CA ILE A 232 -9.08 -30.37 -10.79
C ILE A 232 -8.66 -31.75 -10.27
N GLY A 233 -8.02 -31.76 -9.09
CA GLY A 233 -7.63 -32.97 -8.36
C GLY A 233 -8.83 -33.69 -7.75
N SER A 234 -8.56 -34.74 -6.98
CA SER A 234 -9.62 -35.48 -6.26
C SER A 234 -10.23 -34.63 -5.15
N TYR A 235 -11.55 -34.58 -5.10
CA TYR A 235 -12.32 -33.83 -4.11
C TYR A 235 -13.58 -34.59 -3.69
N ASN A 236 -14.24 -34.21 -2.60
CA ASN A 236 -15.49 -34.80 -2.15
C ASN A 236 -16.68 -34.21 -2.92
N LYS A 237 -17.31 -35.01 -3.79
CA LYS A 237 -18.44 -34.57 -4.61
C LYS A 237 -19.73 -34.28 -3.85
N ASN A 238 -19.81 -34.62 -2.55
CA ASN A 238 -21.01 -34.41 -1.72
C ASN A 238 -20.99 -33.10 -0.94
N ILE A 239 -19.99 -32.24 -1.16
CA ILE A 239 -19.92 -30.89 -0.61
C ILE A 239 -19.49 -29.93 -1.71
N PRO A 240 -19.86 -28.63 -1.64
CA PRO A 240 -19.49 -27.66 -2.65
C PRO A 240 -17.98 -27.57 -2.87
N LEU A 241 -17.58 -27.23 -4.12
CA LEU A 241 -16.21 -26.92 -4.50
C LEU A 241 -16.15 -25.46 -4.93
N ILE A 242 -15.23 -24.70 -4.39
CA ILE A 242 -14.95 -23.32 -4.80
C ILE A 242 -13.68 -23.33 -5.65
N ILE A 243 -13.72 -22.63 -6.81
CA ILE A 243 -12.57 -22.42 -7.70
C ILE A 243 -12.37 -20.91 -7.80
N ASP A 244 -11.28 -20.42 -7.19
CA ASP A 244 -10.89 -19.00 -7.12
C ASP A 244 -9.58 -18.81 -7.91
N PRO A 245 -9.60 -18.17 -9.10
CA PRO A 245 -8.41 -18.00 -9.91
C PRO A 245 -7.44 -16.92 -9.44
N SER A 246 -7.77 -16.11 -8.44
CA SER A 246 -7.14 -14.79 -8.34
C SER A 246 -6.59 -14.35 -6.99
N LEU A 247 -6.53 -15.16 -5.95
CA LEU A 247 -5.97 -14.71 -4.67
C LEU A 247 -4.80 -15.56 -4.21
N ILE A 248 -3.61 -14.95 -4.04
CA ILE A 248 -2.48 -15.63 -3.39
C ILE A 248 -2.76 -15.74 -1.91
N PHE A 249 -2.90 -14.62 -1.21
CA PHE A 249 -3.45 -14.57 0.15
C PHE A 249 -3.78 -13.14 0.60
N ALA A 250 -4.65 -13.01 1.59
CA ALA A 250 -4.85 -11.81 2.38
C ALA A 250 -4.98 -12.21 3.86
N THR A 251 -4.25 -11.55 4.72
CA THR A 251 -4.31 -11.75 6.16
C THR A 251 -4.36 -10.41 6.90
N TYR A 252 -4.99 -10.41 8.07
CA TYR A 252 -4.86 -9.28 8.98
C TYR A 252 -3.52 -9.41 9.71
N CYS A 253 -2.74 -8.33 9.73
CA CYS A 253 -1.63 -8.17 10.64
C CYS A 253 -2.02 -7.09 11.64
N GLY A 254 -2.03 -7.43 12.93
CA GLY A 254 -2.41 -6.43 13.91
C GLY A 254 -2.46 -6.96 15.33
N ALA A 255 -2.61 -6.00 16.25
CA ALA A 255 -2.73 -6.19 17.68
C ALA A 255 -4.15 -5.82 18.16
N LEU A 256 -4.36 -5.88 19.46
CA LEU A 256 -5.57 -5.36 20.11
C LEU A 256 -5.56 -3.83 20.24
N SER A 257 -4.40 -3.21 20.07
CA SER A 257 -4.17 -1.75 20.01
C SER A 257 -3.97 -1.28 18.57
N ASP A 258 -4.05 0.02 18.37
CA ASP A 258 -3.80 0.61 17.06
C ASP A 258 -2.41 0.25 16.55
N ASN A 259 -2.36 -0.13 15.29
CA ASN A 259 -1.13 -0.41 14.57
C ASN A 259 -1.28 0.01 13.11
N PHE A 260 -0.20 0.54 12.53
CA PHE A 260 -0.19 1.02 11.16
C PHE A 260 0.89 0.29 10.38
N GLY A 261 0.49 -0.46 9.35
CA GLY A 261 1.41 -0.99 8.35
C GLY A 261 1.93 0.15 7.48
N MET A 262 3.25 0.33 7.45
CA MET A 262 3.91 1.40 6.70
C MET A 262 4.54 0.88 5.41
N THR A 263 5.03 -0.34 5.41
CA THR A 263 5.82 -0.90 4.31
C THR A 263 5.72 -2.41 4.26
N ALA A 264 5.90 -2.98 3.07
CA ALA A 264 5.92 -4.42 2.84
C ALA A 264 6.90 -4.78 1.71
N THR A 265 7.46 -5.99 1.77
CA THR A 265 8.30 -6.56 0.73
C THR A 265 8.13 -8.08 0.69
N TYR A 266 8.81 -8.74 -0.22
CA TYR A 266 8.82 -10.20 -0.34
C TYR A 266 10.23 -10.75 -0.25
N GLY A 267 10.35 -11.96 0.28
CA GLY A 267 11.59 -12.73 0.33
C GLY A 267 11.83 -13.50 -0.97
N HIS A 268 13.07 -13.91 -1.20
CA HIS A 268 13.44 -14.76 -2.33
C HIS A 268 12.88 -16.18 -2.20
N ASP A 269 12.54 -16.59 -0.97
CA ASP A 269 11.84 -17.84 -0.64
C ASP A 269 10.31 -17.76 -0.89
N GLY A 270 9.82 -16.63 -1.40
CA GLY A 270 8.40 -16.37 -1.65
C GLY A 270 7.62 -15.92 -0.41
N SER A 271 8.26 -15.81 0.75
CA SER A 271 7.65 -15.27 1.96
C SER A 271 7.34 -13.78 1.81
N ALA A 272 6.37 -13.27 2.57
CA ALA A 272 6.07 -11.85 2.65
C ALA A 272 6.57 -11.27 3.99
N TYR A 273 6.98 -10.01 3.95
CA TYR A 273 7.37 -9.25 5.13
C TYR A 273 6.56 -7.97 5.22
N SER A 274 6.25 -7.56 6.44
CA SER A 274 5.65 -6.25 6.72
C SER A 274 6.33 -5.59 7.90
N ALA A 275 6.36 -4.26 7.88
CA ALA A 275 6.75 -3.46 9.03
C ALA A 275 5.86 -2.24 9.17
N GLY A 276 5.77 -1.72 10.38
CA GLY A 276 4.98 -0.56 10.70
C GLY A 276 5.14 -0.14 12.14
N THR A 277 4.27 0.75 12.58
CA THR A 277 4.30 1.35 13.91
C THR A 277 3.20 0.74 14.78
N ILE A 278 3.51 0.43 16.03
CA ILE A 278 2.55 -0.13 17.00
C ILE A 278 2.41 0.77 18.23
N TYR A 279 1.14 0.93 18.65
CA TYR A 279 0.72 1.77 19.80
C TYR A 279 0.35 0.95 21.03
N GLY A 280 0.92 -0.20 21.23
CA GLY A 280 0.62 -1.02 22.41
C GLY A 280 1.18 -2.42 22.34
N ASN A 281 0.87 -3.17 23.38
CA ASN A 281 1.25 -4.57 23.51
C ASN A 281 0.32 -5.50 22.72
N ASN A 282 0.67 -6.78 22.67
CA ASN A 282 -0.12 -7.87 22.07
C ASN A 282 -0.12 -7.92 20.53
N TYR A 283 0.89 -7.36 19.88
CA TYR A 283 1.17 -7.74 18.50
C TYR A 283 1.62 -9.21 18.45
N PRO A 284 1.17 -10.00 17.48
CA PRO A 284 1.52 -11.41 17.42
C PRO A 284 3.02 -11.64 17.26
N THR A 285 3.60 -12.39 18.17
CA THR A 285 5.00 -12.85 18.12
C THR A 285 5.01 -14.37 18.28
N PRO A 286 4.63 -15.14 17.22
CA PRO A 286 4.43 -16.59 17.33
C PRO A 286 5.71 -17.37 17.61
N ASP A 287 6.89 -16.85 17.25
CA ASP A 287 8.17 -17.42 17.65
C ASP A 287 8.67 -16.74 18.94
N PRO A 288 8.70 -17.48 20.07
CA PRO A 288 9.18 -16.93 21.35
C PRO A 288 10.69 -16.66 21.36
N ASN A 289 11.43 -17.10 20.34
CA ASN A 289 12.86 -16.83 20.18
C ASN A 289 13.14 -15.67 19.22
N ALA A 290 12.11 -14.96 18.74
CA ALA A 290 12.29 -13.76 17.94
C ALA A 290 13.16 -12.73 18.71
N TYR A 291 13.84 -11.85 17.98
CA TYR A 291 14.81 -10.91 18.51
C TYR A 291 14.28 -10.14 19.71
N ASP A 292 13.11 -9.56 19.59
CA ASP A 292 12.38 -8.92 20.68
C ASP A 292 10.88 -9.26 20.57
N VAL A 293 10.32 -9.78 21.65
CA VAL A 293 8.90 -10.18 21.74
C VAL A 293 8.09 -9.24 22.65
N ASN A 294 8.71 -8.17 23.17
CA ASN A 294 8.10 -7.19 24.04
C ASN A 294 8.20 -5.80 23.43
N SER A 295 7.07 -5.15 23.19
CA SER A 295 7.08 -3.74 22.83
C SER A 295 7.26 -2.86 24.07
N ASN A 296 8.01 -1.77 23.96
CA ASN A 296 8.22 -0.79 25.02
C ASN A 296 7.17 0.33 25.01
N PHE A 297 5.96 0.01 24.55
CA PHE A 297 4.88 0.98 24.47
C PHE A 297 4.53 1.57 25.83
N THR A 298 4.45 2.89 25.88
CA THR A 298 3.89 3.63 27.00
C THR A 298 2.81 4.59 26.54
N ALA A 299 1.58 4.39 27.03
CA ALA A 299 0.47 5.30 26.75
C ALA A 299 0.73 6.66 27.42
N LEU A 300 0.73 7.72 26.61
CA LEU A 300 0.62 9.09 27.05
C LEU A 300 -0.86 9.48 27.13
N SER A 301 -1.17 10.62 27.76
CA SER A 301 -2.55 11.09 27.93
C SER A 301 -3.26 11.26 26.58
N GLY A 302 -4.40 10.61 26.39
CA GLY A 302 -5.18 10.62 25.15
C GLY A 302 -4.87 9.43 24.24
N ASN A 303 -5.02 9.60 22.91
CA ASN A 303 -4.72 8.58 21.89
C ASN A 303 -3.27 8.67 21.37
N TYR A 304 -2.37 9.17 22.17
CA TYR A 304 -0.97 9.40 21.81
C TYR A 304 -0.07 8.51 22.64
N GLY A 305 1.02 8.05 22.05
CA GLY A 305 1.94 7.18 22.75
C GLY A 305 3.31 7.13 22.11
N ILE A 306 4.25 6.66 22.88
CA ILE A 306 5.54 6.19 22.42
C ILE A 306 5.29 4.89 21.66
N THR A 307 5.94 4.70 20.53
CA THR A 307 5.66 3.59 19.62
C THR A 307 6.95 2.86 19.24
N ASP A 308 6.85 1.54 19.07
CA ASP A 308 7.90 0.73 18.47
C ASP A 308 7.57 0.39 17.02
N VAL A 309 8.58 0.00 16.26
CA VAL A 309 8.41 -0.67 14.98
C VAL A 309 8.12 -2.15 15.21
N PHE A 310 7.09 -2.69 14.56
CA PHE A 310 6.95 -4.13 14.40
C PHE A 310 7.50 -4.58 13.06
N VAL A 311 8.07 -5.78 13.01
CA VAL A 311 8.48 -6.46 11.78
C VAL A 311 7.94 -7.88 11.81
N SER A 312 7.35 -8.34 10.72
CA SER A 312 6.74 -9.67 10.63
C SER A 312 7.08 -10.38 9.34
N LYS A 313 7.24 -11.68 9.42
CA LYS A 313 7.38 -12.59 8.28
C LYS A 313 6.20 -13.54 8.19
N TYR A 314 5.69 -13.72 6.97
CA TYR A 314 4.60 -14.64 6.66
C TYR A 314 5.09 -15.73 5.70
N SER A 315 4.54 -16.93 5.82
CA SER A 315 4.78 -18.01 4.88
C SER A 315 4.39 -17.62 3.45
N ALA A 316 5.01 -18.24 2.45
CA ALA A 316 4.76 -17.94 1.03
C ALA A 316 3.29 -18.13 0.61
N ASP A 317 2.55 -19.01 1.28
CA ASP A 317 1.11 -19.21 1.09
C ASP A 317 0.26 -18.23 1.94
N GLY A 318 0.90 -17.39 2.76
CA GLY A 318 0.25 -16.45 3.67
C GLY A 318 -0.57 -17.05 4.80
N ALA A 319 -0.57 -18.36 4.93
CA ALA A 319 -1.39 -19.05 5.93
C ALA A 319 -0.89 -18.85 7.36
N ASN A 320 0.40 -18.57 7.52
CA ASN A 320 1.03 -18.49 8.83
C ASN A 320 1.92 -17.25 8.96
N MET A 321 1.82 -16.53 10.08
CA MET A 321 2.88 -15.63 10.53
C MET A 321 3.99 -16.52 11.10
N LEU A 322 5.17 -16.50 10.47
CA LEU A 322 6.30 -17.33 10.86
C LEU A 322 6.99 -16.78 12.10
N TRP A 323 7.16 -15.46 12.12
CA TRP A 323 7.65 -14.71 13.28
C TRP A 323 7.21 -13.25 13.22
N GLY A 324 7.17 -12.63 14.38
CA GLY A 324 7.01 -11.20 14.58
C GLY A 324 8.00 -10.75 15.63
N THR A 325 8.56 -9.53 15.48
CA THR A 325 9.51 -8.94 16.42
C THR A 325 9.32 -7.44 16.50
N PHE A 326 9.86 -6.83 17.54
CA PHE A 326 9.88 -5.38 17.70
C PHE A 326 11.28 -4.81 17.48
N LEU A 327 11.32 -3.55 17.06
CA LEU A 327 12.52 -2.72 17.02
C LEU A 327 12.16 -1.40 17.70
N GLY A 328 12.77 -1.13 18.82
CA GLY A 328 12.57 0.11 19.59
C GLY A 328 13.58 0.24 20.69
N GLY A 329 13.62 1.42 21.25
CA GLY A 329 14.31 1.75 22.49
C GLY A 329 13.31 2.31 23.49
N GLY A 330 13.76 2.92 24.59
CA GLY A 330 12.87 3.73 25.42
C GLY A 330 12.35 3.12 26.70
N ASP A 331 13.13 2.30 27.38
CA ASP A 331 12.85 1.80 28.74
C ASP A 331 12.47 2.91 29.76
N ASN A 332 12.63 4.20 29.42
CA ASN A 332 12.42 5.34 30.28
C ASN A 332 11.52 6.45 29.70
N PHE A 333 10.50 6.13 28.94
CA PHE A 333 9.52 7.12 28.40
C PHE A 333 10.08 8.11 27.36
N GLN A 334 11.10 7.77 26.59
CA GLN A 334 11.85 8.77 25.83
C GLN A 334 12.10 8.42 24.37
N GLY A 335 11.29 7.63 23.72
CA GLY A 335 11.57 7.35 22.33
C GLY A 335 10.39 6.81 21.56
N THR A 336 10.42 7.04 20.28
CA THR A 336 9.42 6.59 19.31
C THR A 336 10.12 6.19 18.05
N GLU A 337 9.70 5.07 17.50
CA GLU A 337 10.18 4.53 16.23
C GLU A 337 9.07 4.49 15.19
N THR A 338 9.45 4.82 13.95
CA THR A 338 8.59 4.65 12.78
C THR A 338 9.35 3.93 11.67
N ALA A 339 8.75 2.89 11.09
CA ALA A 339 9.29 2.24 9.90
C ALA A 339 8.93 3.05 8.65
N HIS A 340 9.88 3.22 7.73
CA HIS A 340 9.65 3.89 6.45
C HIS A 340 9.70 2.92 5.27
N SER A 341 10.72 2.06 5.23
CA SER A 341 10.91 1.12 4.12
C SER A 341 11.65 -0.13 4.57
N LEU A 342 11.44 -1.23 3.87
CA LEU A 342 12.14 -2.49 4.13
C LEU A 342 12.47 -3.24 2.83
N ILE A 343 13.55 -4.02 2.86
CA ILE A 343 14.01 -4.84 1.73
C ILE A 343 14.73 -6.10 2.24
N CYS A 344 14.67 -7.20 1.49
CA CYS A 344 15.42 -8.43 1.78
C CYS A 344 16.71 -8.52 0.98
N ASP A 345 17.74 -9.10 1.55
CA ASP A 345 18.88 -9.61 0.80
C ASP A 345 18.61 -11.03 0.23
N THR A 346 19.53 -11.55 -0.58
CA THR A 346 19.39 -12.87 -1.21
C THR A 346 19.41 -14.04 -0.21
N SER A 347 19.68 -13.80 1.06
CA SER A 347 19.60 -14.77 2.17
C SER A 347 18.33 -14.58 3.01
N ASP A 348 17.39 -13.75 2.52
CA ASP A 348 16.14 -13.39 3.19
C ASP A 348 16.32 -12.72 4.56
N ASN A 349 17.50 -12.14 4.85
CA ASN A 349 17.61 -11.22 5.96
C ASN A 349 16.90 -9.92 5.61
N ILE A 350 16.16 -9.36 6.57
CA ILE A 350 15.37 -8.16 6.35
C ILE A 350 16.11 -6.91 6.84
N TYR A 351 16.22 -5.92 5.98
CA TYR A 351 16.71 -4.59 6.32
C TYR A 351 15.53 -3.66 6.53
N VAL A 352 15.55 -2.93 7.62
CA VAL A 352 14.52 -1.95 8.00
C VAL A 352 15.17 -0.59 8.10
N PHE A 353 14.56 0.38 7.45
CA PHE A 353 14.90 1.79 7.52
C PHE A 353 13.75 2.57 8.13
N GLY A 354 14.07 3.52 9.00
CA GLY A 354 13.10 4.38 9.63
C GLY A 354 13.72 5.54 10.40
N ALA A 355 12.93 6.17 11.25
CA ALA A 355 13.37 7.23 12.16
C ALA A 355 13.11 6.83 13.60
N THR A 356 14.01 7.22 14.49
CA THR A 356 13.93 6.99 15.94
C THR A 356 14.21 8.27 16.72
N SER A 357 13.49 8.49 17.80
CA SER A 357 13.81 9.48 18.81
C SER A 357 14.36 8.86 20.10
N SER A 358 14.59 7.54 20.10
CA SER A 358 15.15 6.83 21.25
C SER A 358 16.67 6.98 21.31
N ILE A 359 17.18 7.44 22.43
CA ILE A 359 18.63 7.56 22.65
C ILE A 359 19.32 6.20 22.95
N ASP A 360 18.52 5.20 23.24
CA ASP A 360 18.88 3.84 23.58
C ASP A 360 18.40 2.81 22.53
N PHE A 361 18.06 3.27 21.31
CA PHE A 361 17.74 2.38 20.20
C PHE A 361 18.87 1.35 20.00
N PRO A 362 18.55 0.07 19.82
CA PRO A 362 19.54 -0.99 19.78
C PRO A 362 20.50 -0.84 18.58
N THR A 363 21.79 -0.71 18.87
CA THR A 363 22.87 -0.67 17.87
C THR A 363 23.81 -1.86 18.04
N THR A 364 24.49 -2.25 16.95
CA THR A 364 25.48 -3.34 17.02
C THR A 364 26.89 -2.81 17.26
N THR A 365 27.70 -3.62 17.89
CA THR A 365 29.11 -3.26 18.18
C THR A 365 29.89 -2.95 16.90
N GLY A 366 30.55 -1.80 16.86
CA GLY A 366 31.32 -1.34 15.70
C GLY A 366 30.50 -0.75 14.58
N ALA A 367 29.18 -0.50 14.79
CA ALA A 367 28.34 0.20 13.85
C ALA A 367 28.83 1.64 13.58
N PHE A 368 28.45 2.19 12.44
CA PHE A 368 28.85 3.52 11.97
C PHE A 368 28.57 4.62 13.00
N GLN A 369 27.38 4.59 13.61
CA GLN A 369 26.97 5.53 14.65
C GLN A 369 26.20 4.75 15.73
N THR A 370 26.76 4.69 16.95
CA THR A 370 26.18 3.93 18.06
C THR A 370 25.47 4.79 19.09
N SER A 371 25.43 6.10 18.87
CA SER A 371 24.76 7.05 19.74
C SER A 371 23.86 7.97 18.94
N HIS A 372 22.67 8.25 19.47
CA HIS A 372 21.75 9.25 18.94
C HIS A 372 22.46 10.62 18.91
N ALA A 373 22.42 11.31 17.78
CA ALA A 373 23.11 12.58 17.60
C ALA A 373 22.32 13.78 18.12
N GLY A 374 21.04 13.58 18.40
CA GLY A 374 20.17 14.59 18.97
C GLY A 374 19.21 15.22 17.97
N GLY A 375 18.56 16.27 18.39
CA GLY A 375 17.70 17.14 17.61
C GLY A 375 17.61 18.49 18.28
N VAL A 376 16.98 19.46 17.62
CA VAL A 376 16.81 20.79 18.20
C VAL A 376 15.91 20.67 19.41
N GLY A 377 16.56 20.75 20.55
CA GLY A 377 15.95 20.48 21.84
C GLY A 377 14.87 21.46 22.25
N GLY A 378 13.97 20.93 23.04
CA GLY A 378 13.04 21.69 23.86
C GLY A 378 11.59 21.61 23.44
N MET A 379 11.21 20.86 22.42
CA MET A 379 9.80 20.74 22.05
C MET A 379 9.46 19.33 21.57
N ASP A 380 8.60 18.68 22.34
CA ASP A 380 7.93 17.46 21.91
C ASP A 380 7.04 17.78 20.70
N PHE A 381 6.99 16.91 19.71
CA PHE A 381 6.13 17.09 18.58
C PHE A 381 5.31 15.83 18.26
N LEU A 382 4.14 16.04 17.71
CA LEU A 382 3.18 15.01 17.40
C LEU A 382 2.88 15.00 15.90
N PHE A 383 3.11 13.85 15.24
CA PHE A 383 2.74 13.62 13.86
C PHE A 383 1.78 12.45 13.75
N ASN A 384 0.60 12.66 13.17
CA ASN A 384 -0.36 11.60 12.90
C ASN A 384 -0.60 10.64 14.07
N GLY A 385 -0.60 11.16 15.31
CA GLY A 385 -0.73 10.35 16.50
C GLY A 385 0.57 9.79 17.07
N VAL A 386 1.68 9.92 16.38
CA VAL A 386 3.01 9.50 16.83
C VAL A 386 3.67 10.65 17.59
N TYR A 387 4.12 10.36 18.80
CA TYR A 387 4.77 11.34 19.67
C TYR A 387 6.28 11.18 19.63
N PHE A 388 6.98 12.22 19.24
CA PHE A 388 8.43 12.30 19.30
C PHE A 388 8.89 13.16 20.46
N SER A 389 9.87 12.67 21.19
CA SER A 389 10.43 13.38 22.33
C SER A 389 11.27 14.59 21.91
N ASN A 390 11.53 15.48 22.87
CA ASN A 390 12.36 16.66 22.69
C ASN A 390 13.84 16.40 22.35
N GLN A 391 14.21 15.15 22.15
CA GLN A 391 15.58 14.72 21.77
C GLN A 391 15.81 14.81 20.26
N GLY A 392 14.75 15.08 19.47
CA GLY A 392 14.81 15.03 18.02
C GLY A 392 14.80 13.61 17.45
N THR A 393 15.10 13.49 16.17
CA THR A 393 15.08 12.18 15.47
C THR A 393 16.35 11.96 14.68
N ASP A 394 16.85 10.74 14.72
CA ASP A 394 17.87 10.23 13.80
C ASP A 394 17.28 9.14 12.90
N ILE A 395 17.83 8.97 11.72
CA ILE A 395 17.60 7.78 10.89
C ILE A 395 18.14 6.57 11.63
N PHE A 396 17.42 5.45 11.60
CA PHE A 396 17.96 4.14 11.95
C PHE A 396 17.99 3.20 10.75
N LEU A 397 18.96 2.31 10.74
CA LEU A 397 19.07 1.17 9.85
C LEU A 397 19.29 -0.07 10.67
N SER A 398 18.50 -1.11 10.44
CA SER A 398 18.63 -2.39 11.15
C SER A 398 18.52 -3.55 10.19
N LYS A 399 19.29 -4.61 10.43
CA LYS A 399 19.24 -5.87 9.72
C LYS A 399 18.90 -6.99 10.67
N ILE A 400 17.80 -7.68 10.41
CA ILE A 400 17.33 -8.83 11.21
C ILE A 400 17.54 -10.11 10.37
N SER A 401 17.93 -11.19 11.02
CA SER A 401 18.12 -12.49 10.39
C SER A 401 16.80 -13.02 9.79
N SER A 402 16.90 -13.84 8.74
CA SER A 402 15.74 -14.42 8.03
C SER A 402 14.82 -15.25 8.92
N ASN A 403 15.30 -15.75 10.05
CA ASN A 403 14.51 -16.44 11.07
C ASN A 403 13.96 -15.51 12.17
N GLY A 404 14.20 -14.20 12.09
CA GLY A 404 13.69 -13.21 13.04
C GLY A 404 14.37 -13.16 14.40
N GLN A 405 15.43 -13.97 14.66
CA GLN A 405 15.95 -14.19 16.00
C GLN A 405 17.16 -13.32 16.38
N ASN A 406 17.82 -12.70 15.39
CA ASN A 406 19.06 -11.97 15.64
C ASN A 406 19.04 -10.59 14.95
N LEU A 407 19.46 -9.57 15.68
CA LEU A 407 19.85 -8.28 15.13
C LEU A 407 21.29 -8.41 14.60
N ILE A 408 21.44 -8.48 13.27
CA ILE A 408 22.75 -8.72 12.61
C ILE A 408 23.55 -7.42 12.50
N GLY A 409 22.87 -6.32 12.20
CA GLY A 409 23.47 -4.99 12.08
C GLY A 409 22.46 -3.93 12.44
N SER A 410 22.87 -2.90 13.15
CA SER A 410 22.02 -1.77 13.50
C SER A 410 22.84 -0.54 13.83
N THR A 411 22.42 0.62 13.31
CA THR A 411 23.11 1.89 13.46
C THR A 411 22.14 3.06 13.40
N TYR A 412 22.49 4.15 14.06
CA TYR A 412 21.92 5.46 13.71
C TYR A 412 22.64 6.03 12.47
N VAL A 413 22.01 6.98 11.83
CA VAL A 413 22.62 7.91 10.87
C VAL A 413 21.92 9.27 11.02
N GLY A 414 22.63 10.23 11.61
CA GLY A 414 22.04 11.55 11.86
C GLY A 414 23.05 12.56 12.36
N GLY A 415 22.55 13.77 12.55
CA GLY A 415 23.26 14.92 13.08
C GLY A 415 22.53 15.55 14.25
N SER A 416 22.79 16.81 14.53
CA SER A 416 22.30 17.50 15.74
C SER A 416 20.90 18.14 15.59
N ASP A 417 20.17 17.85 14.53
CA ASP A 417 18.78 18.28 14.29
C ASP A 417 17.96 17.06 13.84
N ASN A 418 16.71 17.23 13.47
CA ASN A 418 15.82 16.14 13.08
C ASN A 418 16.22 15.55 11.72
N ASP A 419 16.41 14.23 11.70
CA ASP A 419 16.76 13.45 10.54
C ASP A 419 15.74 12.34 10.29
N GLY A 420 15.50 12.00 9.03
CA GLY A 420 14.58 10.93 8.64
C GLY A 420 13.10 11.30 8.64
N ILE A 421 12.71 12.44 9.18
CA ILE A 421 11.32 12.89 9.21
C ILE A 421 11.18 14.18 8.42
N ASN A 422 10.29 14.17 7.44
CA ASN A 422 9.94 15.36 6.68
C ASN A 422 9.01 16.25 7.50
N THR A 423 9.56 17.28 8.12
CA THR A 423 8.83 18.16 9.04
C THR A 423 9.12 19.63 8.78
N ARG A 424 8.17 20.48 9.11
CA ARG A 424 8.38 21.92 9.15
C ARG A 424 8.51 22.40 10.62
N TYR A 425 9.47 23.27 10.90
CA TYR A 425 9.62 23.89 12.21
C TYR A 425 8.34 24.60 12.67
N GLY A 426 7.98 24.44 13.95
CA GLY A 426 7.00 25.27 14.65
C GLY A 426 5.56 24.81 14.61
N VAL A 427 5.26 23.61 14.18
CA VAL A 427 3.89 23.05 14.23
C VAL A 427 3.72 22.15 15.46
N LEU A 428 3.55 22.77 16.62
CA LEU A 428 3.00 22.10 17.78
C LEU A 428 1.50 21.84 17.56
N PHE A 429 1.06 20.57 17.65
CA PHE A 429 -0.33 20.14 17.84
C PHE A 429 -1.33 20.23 16.69
N ASN A 430 -0.97 20.56 15.47
CA ASN A 430 -1.88 20.38 14.33
C ASN A 430 -1.15 19.80 13.13
N ALA A 431 -1.08 18.51 13.09
CA ALA A 431 -0.38 17.71 12.09
C ALA A 431 -0.96 17.75 10.67
N VAL A 432 -1.85 18.66 10.36
CA VAL A 432 -2.47 18.78 9.04
C VAL A 432 -2.39 20.22 8.54
N THR A 433 -1.27 20.84 8.74
CA THR A 433 -0.97 22.02 7.95
C THR A 433 0.01 21.63 6.86
N ALA A 434 -0.51 20.91 5.87
CA ALA A 434 0.11 20.77 4.55
C ALA A 434 0.26 22.17 3.93
N TYR A 435 1.12 22.99 4.50
CA TYR A 435 1.49 24.28 3.90
C TYR A 435 2.81 24.20 3.16
N ASP A 436 3.46 23.06 3.18
CA ASP A 436 4.55 22.82 2.28
C ASP A 436 4.13 21.80 1.21
N SER A 437 4.71 21.94 0.03
CA SER A 437 4.44 21.09 -1.12
C SER A 437 4.99 19.65 -0.94
N LEU A 438 5.72 19.37 0.12
CA LEU A 438 6.36 18.09 0.39
C LEU A 438 5.47 17.14 1.20
N VAL A 439 4.49 17.67 1.95
CA VAL A 439 3.60 16.88 2.79
C VAL A 439 2.16 17.13 2.38
N THR A 440 1.65 16.35 1.44
CA THR A 440 0.30 16.51 0.88
C THR A 440 -0.66 15.40 1.28
N ASN A 441 -0.13 14.24 1.73
CA ASN A 441 -0.91 13.07 2.11
C ASN A 441 -0.55 12.60 3.51
N TYR A 442 -1.44 11.80 4.09
CA TYR A 442 -1.17 11.10 5.35
C TYR A 442 0.06 10.20 5.20
N GLY A 443 1.00 10.33 6.12
CA GLY A 443 2.24 9.53 6.14
C GLY A 443 3.40 10.08 5.30
N ASP A 444 3.22 11.20 4.58
CA ASP A 444 4.34 11.82 3.82
C ASP A 444 5.50 12.24 4.72
N GLN A 445 5.26 12.42 6.01
CA GLN A 445 6.29 12.69 7.02
C GLN A 445 7.26 11.52 7.22
N PHE A 446 6.77 10.29 6.98
CA PHE A 446 7.48 9.03 7.23
C PHE A 446 7.89 8.36 5.91
N ARG A 447 8.32 9.14 4.93
CA ARG A 447 8.75 8.65 3.63
C ARG A 447 10.25 8.63 3.49
N GLY A 448 10.69 7.74 2.65
CA GLY A 448 12.05 7.47 2.25
C GLY A 448 12.12 6.04 1.76
N GLU A 449 13.20 5.65 1.14
CA GLU A 449 13.33 4.33 0.56
C GLU A 449 14.72 3.74 0.85
N ILE A 450 14.75 2.42 1.08
CA ILE A 450 15.96 1.62 1.21
C ILE A 450 16.10 0.68 0.00
N MET A 451 17.32 0.55 -0.52
CA MET A 451 17.69 -0.39 -1.57
C MET A 451 19.02 -1.06 -1.23
N LEU A 452 19.30 -2.20 -1.86
CA LEU A 452 20.59 -2.89 -1.76
C LEU A 452 21.25 -2.91 -3.13
N ASP A 453 22.56 -2.62 -3.19
CA ASP A 453 23.34 -2.84 -4.41
C ASP A 453 23.73 -4.31 -4.59
N SER A 454 24.43 -4.63 -5.68
CA SER A 454 24.88 -6.00 -5.99
C SER A 454 25.80 -6.63 -4.93
N ALA A 455 26.41 -5.82 -4.06
CA ALA A 455 27.23 -6.24 -2.92
C ALA A 455 26.47 -6.21 -1.58
N ASN A 456 25.16 -5.99 -1.62
CA ASN A 456 24.28 -5.78 -0.47
C ASN A 456 24.65 -4.54 0.39
N ASN A 457 25.39 -3.55 -0.16
CA ASN A 457 25.54 -2.28 0.53
C ASN A 457 24.20 -1.55 0.56
N ILE A 458 23.97 -0.83 1.63
CA ILE A 458 22.67 -0.22 1.96
C ILE A 458 22.62 1.18 1.37
N LEU A 459 21.68 1.43 0.50
CA LEU A 459 21.41 2.72 -0.10
C LEU A 459 20.11 3.27 0.43
N VAL A 460 20.10 4.53 0.87
CA VAL A 460 18.91 5.20 1.43
C VAL A 460 18.74 6.57 0.79
N ALA A 461 17.47 6.91 0.52
CA ALA A 461 17.01 8.26 0.24
C ALA A 461 16.08 8.72 1.36
N SER A 462 16.29 9.92 1.90
CA SER A 462 15.56 10.48 3.02
C SER A 462 15.67 12.00 3.06
N CYS A 463 15.55 12.60 4.23
CA CYS A 463 15.73 14.03 4.46
C CYS A 463 16.47 14.30 5.77
N SER A 464 17.06 15.50 5.88
CA SER A 464 17.77 15.95 7.07
C SER A 464 17.64 17.45 7.29
N ARG A 465 17.47 17.83 8.55
CA ARG A 465 17.59 19.22 8.99
C ARG A 465 18.96 19.54 9.59
N SER A 466 19.77 18.52 9.83
CA SER A 466 21.08 18.64 10.48
C SER A 466 22.11 19.30 9.56
N THR A 467 22.73 20.37 9.98
CA THR A 467 23.85 20.97 9.25
C THR A 467 25.13 20.14 9.32
N ASN A 468 25.21 19.26 10.30
CA ASN A 468 26.31 18.33 10.55
C ASN A 468 25.92 16.86 10.26
N PHE A 469 24.92 16.62 9.40
CA PHE A 469 24.63 15.27 8.91
C PHE A 469 25.91 14.66 8.33
N PRO A 470 26.21 13.38 8.59
CA PRO A 470 27.48 12.77 8.14
C PRO A 470 27.54 12.69 6.62
N VAL A 471 28.40 13.48 6.00
CA VAL A 471 28.66 13.50 4.55
C VAL A 471 30.01 12.86 4.22
N GLN A 472 30.04 12.14 3.09
CA GLN A 472 31.22 11.43 2.61
C GLN A 472 31.22 11.39 1.09
N ASN A 473 32.30 11.80 0.45
CA ASN A 473 32.40 11.83 -1.02
C ASN A 473 31.21 12.54 -1.69
N ALA A 474 30.74 13.62 -1.06
CA ALA A 474 29.50 14.28 -1.41
C ALA A 474 29.58 15.09 -2.70
N PHE A 475 28.54 15.08 -3.52
CA PHE A 475 28.37 16.06 -4.60
C PHE A 475 27.80 17.38 -4.07
N GLN A 476 27.07 17.39 -2.95
CA GLN A 476 26.67 18.56 -2.18
C GLN A 476 27.04 18.31 -0.71
N ALA A 477 28.14 18.90 -0.25
CA ALA A 477 28.68 18.65 1.09
C ALA A 477 28.05 19.52 2.17
N VAL A 478 27.31 20.55 1.80
CA VAL A 478 26.70 21.52 2.72
C VAL A 478 25.22 21.61 2.42
N LYS A 479 24.41 21.56 3.45
CA LYS A 479 22.99 21.82 3.42
C LYS A 479 22.77 23.32 3.13
N ASP A 480 21.88 23.64 2.19
CA ASP A 480 21.68 25.03 1.80
C ASP A 480 20.72 25.74 2.75
N HIS A 481 19.51 25.23 2.94
CA HIS A 481 18.51 25.88 3.80
C HIS A 481 17.60 24.85 4.47
N GLY A 482 16.92 25.24 5.58
CA GLY A 482 15.86 24.47 6.23
C GLY A 482 16.11 22.96 6.31
N GLN A 483 15.39 22.19 5.52
CA GLN A 483 15.52 20.77 5.30
C GLN A 483 16.01 20.49 3.88
N ASP A 484 16.98 19.61 3.72
CA ASP A 484 17.38 19.06 2.42
C ASP A 484 17.13 17.54 2.35
N GLY A 485 16.94 17.04 1.15
CA GLY A 485 17.05 15.63 0.86
C GLY A 485 18.46 15.12 1.17
N VAL A 486 18.55 13.86 1.58
CA VAL A 486 19.84 13.16 1.76
C VAL A 486 19.80 11.82 1.03
N VAL A 487 20.91 11.50 0.38
CA VAL A 487 21.13 10.19 -0.24
C VAL A 487 22.48 9.67 0.25
N PHE A 488 22.49 8.46 0.80
CA PHE A 488 23.73 7.88 1.31
C PHE A 488 23.80 6.37 1.08
N LYS A 489 25.02 5.87 1.07
CA LYS A 489 25.34 4.45 0.91
C LYS A 489 26.25 4.00 2.04
N LEU A 490 25.77 3.04 2.82
CA LEU A 490 26.49 2.43 3.93
C LEU A 490 26.95 1.02 3.53
N LYS A 491 28.11 0.57 4.05
CA LYS A 491 28.54 -0.82 3.86
C LYS A 491 27.52 -1.80 4.46
N ASN A 492 27.45 -2.98 3.88
CA ASN A 492 26.58 -4.07 4.30
C ASN A 492 26.87 -4.62 5.73
N ASP A 493 28.03 -4.32 6.27
CA ASP A 493 28.46 -4.62 7.64
C ASP A 493 28.13 -3.52 8.65
N PHE A 494 27.49 -2.45 8.22
CA PHE A 494 27.08 -1.28 9.01
C PHE A 494 28.23 -0.46 9.61
N THR A 495 29.49 -0.69 9.23
CA THR A 495 30.64 -0.07 9.91
C THR A 495 31.06 1.27 9.36
N SER A 496 30.78 1.56 8.08
CA SER A 496 31.29 2.77 7.45
C SER A 496 30.44 3.27 6.29
N MET A 497 30.39 4.58 6.13
CA MET A 497 29.78 5.27 5.02
C MET A 497 30.66 5.14 3.76
N ILE A 498 30.05 4.76 2.64
CA ILE A 498 30.72 4.71 1.32
C ILE A 498 30.59 6.07 0.64
N PHE A 499 29.37 6.60 0.60
CA PHE A 499 29.12 7.97 0.19
C PHE A 499 27.88 8.52 0.92
N SER A 500 27.82 9.82 1.08
CA SER A 500 26.66 10.54 1.60
C SER A 500 26.67 11.97 1.11
N SER A 501 25.52 12.47 0.65
CA SER A 501 25.38 13.81 0.10
C SER A 501 24.01 14.39 0.45
N PHE A 502 23.98 15.68 0.69
CA PHE A 502 22.75 16.43 0.59
C PHE A 502 22.28 16.51 -0.86
N TYR A 503 21.00 16.77 -1.06
CA TYR A 503 20.37 17.08 -2.32
C TYR A 503 19.21 18.06 -2.07
N GLY A 504 19.46 19.31 -2.36
CA GLY A 504 18.47 20.36 -2.13
C GLY A 504 18.89 21.71 -2.70
N GLY A 505 18.02 22.66 -2.57
CA GLY A 505 18.19 24.04 -3.00
C GLY A 505 17.88 25.02 -1.87
N ASN A 506 17.37 26.20 -2.22
CA ASN A 506 17.13 27.29 -1.28
C ASN A 506 15.83 27.15 -0.48
N ASN A 507 15.10 26.05 -0.61
CA ASN A 507 13.83 25.78 0.10
C ASN A 507 13.93 24.44 0.83
N GLU A 508 12.79 24.01 1.43
CA GLU A 508 12.68 22.70 2.04
C GLU A 508 12.64 21.61 0.97
N ASP A 509 13.54 20.66 1.03
CA ASP A 509 13.66 19.54 0.09
C ASP A 509 13.65 18.20 0.82
N ALA A 510 13.22 17.12 0.14
CA ALA A 510 13.24 15.77 0.65
C ALA A 510 13.41 14.75 -0.48
N CYS A 511 14.10 13.65 -0.24
CA CYS A 511 14.18 12.51 -1.14
C CYS A 511 13.24 11.39 -0.67
N TYR A 512 12.36 10.92 -1.55
CA TYR A 512 11.33 9.92 -1.23
C TYR A 512 11.61 8.54 -1.82
N SER A 513 12.42 8.47 -2.85
CA SER A 513 12.64 7.23 -3.57
C SER A 513 14.08 7.10 -4.04
N VAL A 514 14.58 5.85 -4.05
CA VAL A 514 15.88 5.50 -4.62
C VAL A 514 15.78 4.18 -5.37
N LYS A 515 16.42 4.10 -6.54
CA LYS A 515 16.52 2.90 -7.36
C LYS A 515 17.95 2.70 -7.81
N ILE A 516 18.28 1.46 -8.11
CA ILE A 516 19.60 1.07 -8.62
C ILE A 516 19.37 0.36 -9.96
N ASP A 517 20.12 0.74 -10.98
CA ASP A 517 20.11 0.03 -12.25
C ASP A 517 21.02 -1.21 -12.23
N SER A 518 21.01 -1.99 -13.30
CA SER A 518 21.83 -3.20 -13.43
C SER A 518 23.35 -2.97 -13.42
N SER A 519 23.79 -1.71 -13.45
CA SER A 519 25.19 -1.29 -13.40
C SER A 519 25.55 -0.63 -12.06
N ASP A 520 24.69 -0.76 -11.06
CA ASP A 520 24.77 -0.12 -9.75
C ASP A 520 24.76 1.43 -9.80
N ASN A 521 24.25 2.04 -10.91
CA ASN A 521 24.01 3.48 -10.93
C ASN A 521 22.77 3.81 -10.07
N ILE A 522 22.88 4.90 -9.34
CA ILE A 522 21.86 5.35 -8.39
C ILE A 522 20.96 6.38 -9.05
N VAL A 523 19.66 6.17 -8.98
CA VAL A 523 18.63 7.13 -9.39
C VAL A 523 17.74 7.39 -8.16
N PHE A 524 17.53 8.67 -7.83
CA PHE A 524 16.71 9.05 -6.68
C PHE A 524 15.85 10.28 -7.01
N ALA A 525 14.77 10.46 -6.24
CA ALA A 525 13.84 11.56 -6.39
C ALA A 525 13.30 12.02 -5.02
#